data_fb08567486b4b038b68e927c4c831f89
#
_entry.id   fb08567486b4b038b68e927c4c831f89
#
_cell.length_a   1.000
_cell.length_b   1.000
_cell.length_c   1.000
_cell.angle_alpha   90.00
_cell.angle_beta   90.00
_cell.angle_gamma   90.00
#
_symmetry.space_group_name_H-M   'P 1'
#
loop_
_entity.id
_entity.type
_entity.pdbx_description
1 polymer ?
#
loop_
_entity_poly.entity_id
_entity_poly.type
_entity_poly.pdbx_seq_one_letter_code
_entity_poly.pdbx_strand_id
1 'polypeptide(L)'
;MRLDSIMKGLALTMGMMLAWGCSDDPEIESVQGPTLQIDASLSVPGETKALKTAWANNDKLGLFIKAENSLSASNYGEVTGQVVGSYNGSSWTASPSVSLSASSAYVFSYFPYSSSVTSGKTVPIDITTQTDYLYGGAPVTANNSNASVSLAMKHALCVLSFNVKRNGYIGTGNLTSVSIRNKSGKTKFISTGTMDISTGAITGTAYNGYTISKSKQITESGWTSDLPMAMVAPFSTASPSELELEFVVDAKSYVVDVPVNKSFTAGSKYVINLTINSSTLVLDASNITIIPWGSEQSVNLDDVASKVKGVAFTLTTTTSGQSFTGPSLGAVNGTVEWGDGQTGSYTANATHTYSNAGTYSVQMSTEDICTL
;
A
#
# COMPACT_ATOMS: atom_id res chain seq x y z
N MET A 1 -87.18 -26.62 5.71
CA MET A 1 -88.62 -26.30 5.52
C MET A 1 -88.69 -25.09 4.59
N ARG A 2 -89.18 -25.36 3.38
CA ARG A 2 -89.90 -24.50 2.42
C ARG A 2 -89.20 -23.23 1.95
N LEU A 3 -88.78 -23.13 0.65
CA LEU A 3 -89.58 -22.93 -0.61
C LEU A 3 -90.37 -21.62 -0.52
N ASP A 4 -90.30 -20.72 -1.43
CA ASP A 4 -90.63 -20.60 -2.87
C ASP A 4 -90.39 -19.17 -3.31
N SER A 5 -89.84 -18.87 -4.38
CA SER A 5 -90.33 -18.91 -5.76
C SER A 5 -91.11 -17.66 -6.18
N ILE A 6 -90.78 -17.21 -7.36
CA ILE A 6 -91.57 -16.72 -8.49
C ILE A 6 -91.48 -15.19 -8.83
N MET A 7 -90.72 -14.93 -9.86
CA MET A 7 -91.04 -14.56 -11.27
C MET A 7 -91.69 -13.20 -11.54
N LYS A 8 -91.13 -12.60 -12.61
CA LYS A 8 -91.65 -11.85 -13.70
C LYS A 8 -91.75 -10.32 -13.62
N GLY A 9 -91.22 -9.71 -14.63
CA GLY A 9 -91.60 -8.37 -15.14
C GLY A 9 -90.63 -7.84 -16.19
N LEU A 10 -90.93 -8.19 -17.45
CA LEU A 10 -90.30 -7.69 -18.68
C LEU A 10 -90.86 -6.26 -18.96
N ALA A 11 -89.93 -5.30 -19.11
CA ALA A 11 -90.28 -4.07 -19.86
C ALA A 11 -89.05 -3.58 -20.64
N LEU A 12 -89.25 -3.61 -21.96
CA LEU A 12 -88.37 -3.15 -23.01
C LEU A 12 -88.55 -1.64 -23.14
N THR A 13 -87.46 -0.86 -23.02
CA THR A 13 -87.39 0.47 -23.65
C THR A 13 -86.03 0.70 -24.25
N MET A 14 -86.07 0.89 -25.54
CA MET A 14 -84.99 1.24 -26.46
C MET A 14 -84.62 2.69 -26.26
N GLY A 15 -83.30 2.98 -26.01
CA GLY A 15 -82.83 4.36 -25.86
C GLY A 15 -81.33 4.45 -26.15
N MET A 16 -81.10 4.78 -27.35
CA MET A 16 -80.02 5.53 -28.00
C MET A 16 -78.63 5.59 -27.40
N MET A 17 -77.64 5.07 -28.15
CA MET A 17 -76.24 5.16 -28.04
C MET A 17 -75.73 6.61 -27.92
N LEU A 18 -74.85 6.84 -26.98
CA LEU A 18 -73.75 7.78 -27.13
C LEU A 18 -72.49 7.02 -26.71
N ALA A 19 -71.70 6.62 -27.71
CA ALA A 19 -70.34 6.11 -27.54
C ALA A 19 -69.43 7.25 -27.07
N TRP A 20 -69.07 7.25 -25.85
CA TRP A 20 -67.85 7.94 -25.42
C TRP A 20 -66.76 6.86 -25.32
N GLY A 21 -65.89 6.89 -26.34
CA GLY A 21 -64.65 6.15 -26.28
C GLY A 21 -63.77 6.70 -25.19
N CYS A 22 -63.64 6.00 -24.04
CA CYS A 22 -62.43 6.06 -23.22
C CYS A 22 -61.34 5.30 -23.99
N SER A 23 -60.43 6.01 -24.57
CA SER A 23 -59.14 5.42 -24.87
C SER A 23 -58.42 5.18 -23.51
N ASP A 24 -58.56 3.97 -22.98
CA ASP A 24 -57.57 3.46 -22.04
C ASP A 24 -56.27 3.32 -22.86
N ASP A 25 -55.50 4.41 -22.87
CA ASP A 25 -54.07 4.31 -23.15
C ASP A 25 -53.51 3.40 -22.08
N PRO A 26 -52.95 2.23 -22.40
CA PRO A 26 -52.27 1.46 -21.39
C PRO A 26 -51.10 2.34 -20.91
N GLU A 27 -51.15 2.80 -19.65
CA GLU A 27 -49.95 3.28 -18.99
C GLU A 27 -48.92 2.20 -19.22
N ILE A 28 -47.92 2.49 -20.05
CA ILE A 28 -46.76 1.67 -20.21
C ILE A 28 -46.07 1.82 -18.87
N GLU A 29 -46.36 0.91 -17.90
CA GLU A 29 -45.51 0.75 -16.74
C GLU A 29 -44.11 0.58 -17.29
N SER A 30 -43.28 1.58 -17.08
CA SER A 30 -41.87 1.50 -17.40
C SER A 30 -41.33 0.35 -16.57
N VAL A 31 -41.13 -0.81 -17.19
CA VAL A 31 -40.46 -1.94 -16.53
C VAL A 31 -39.06 -1.45 -16.14
N GLN A 32 -38.96 -0.95 -14.93
CA GLN A 32 -37.63 -0.61 -14.37
C GLN A 32 -36.79 -1.87 -14.41
N GLY A 33 -35.68 -1.79 -15.13
CA GLY A 33 -34.70 -2.86 -15.15
C GLY A 33 -34.16 -3.16 -13.74
N PRO A 34 -33.44 -4.27 -13.56
CA PRO A 34 -32.82 -4.59 -12.28
C PRO A 34 -31.89 -3.47 -11.83
N THR A 35 -31.80 -3.28 -10.53
CA THR A 35 -30.89 -2.28 -9.94
C THR A 35 -29.48 -2.84 -9.75
N LEU A 36 -28.49 -1.97 -9.90
CA LEU A 36 -27.09 -2.29 -9.70
C LEU A 36 -26.86 -2.84 -8.28
N GLN A 37 -26.29 -4.03 -8.18
CA GLN A 37 -25.85 -4.67 -6.95
C GLN A 37 -24.34 -4.55 -6.85
N ILE A 38 -23.84 -4.22 -5.65
CA ILE A 38 -22.42 -3.99 -5.40
C ILE A 38 -21.93 -5.03 -4.40
N ASP A 39 -20.79 -5.63 -4.69
CA ASP A 39 -19.92 -6.29 -3.74
C ASP A 39 -18.52 -5.66 -3.84
N ALA A 40 -17.83 -5.49 -2.71
CA ALA A 40 -16.49 -4.93 -2.70
C ALA A 40 -15.59 -5.73 -1.77
N SER A 41 -14.44 -6.13 -2.29
CA SER A 41 -13.39 -6.82 -1.55
C SER A 41 -12.11 -5.98 -1.50
N LEU A 42 -11.29 -6.23 -0.48
CA LEU A 42 -9.95 -5.65 -0.38
C LEU A 42 -8.93 -6.65 -0.92
N SER A 43 -8.00 -6.14 -1.72
CA SER A 43 -7.03 -7.00 -2.42
C SER A 43 -5.84 -7.39 -1.55
N VAL A 44 -6.03 -7.67 -0.24
CA VAL A 44 -4.88 -8.04 0.65
C VAL A 44 -5.25 -9.02 1.76
N PRO A 45 -4.40 -10.03 2.04
CA PRO A 45 -4.45 -10.82 3.27
C PRO A 45 -3.58 -10.22 4.38
N GLY A 46 -4.09 -10.11 5.62
CA GLY A 46 -3.32 -9.81 6.84
C GLY A 46 -3.72 -8.53 7.59
N GLU A 47 -3.67 -8.57 8.94
CA GLU A 47 -4.18 -7.51 9.82
C GLU A 47 -3.09 -6.57 10.34
N THR A 48 -3.29 -5.21 10.22
CA THR A 48 -2.69 -4.20 11.10
C THR A 48 -3.64 -3.03 11.34
N LYS A 49 -3.62 -2.44 12.53
CA LYS A 49 -4.62 -1.46 13.00
C LYS A 49 -4.67 -0.11 12.26
N ALA A 50 -3.69 0.22 11.44
CA ALA A 50 -3.66 1.50 10.70
C ALA A 50 -4.02 1.32 9.21
N LEU A 51 -4.01 0.11 8.71
CA LEU A 51 -4.24 -0.23 7.32
C LEU A 51 -5.60 -0.90 7.20
N LYS A 52 -6.37 -0.51 6.17
CA LYS A 52 -7.68 -1.11 5.94
C LYS A 52 -7.53 -2.52 5.39
N THR A 53 -7.92 -3.51 6.17
CA THR A 53 -7.84 -4.94 5.82
C THR A 53 -9.20 -5.61 5.72
N ALA A 54 -10.23 -4.95 6.25
CA ALA A 54 -11.62 -5.36 6.16
C ALA A 54 -12.54 -4.15 6.10
N TRP A 55 -13.73 -4.33 5.53
CA TRP A 55 -14.77 -3.32 5.56
C TRP A 55 -15.38 -3.25 6.96
N ALA A 56 -15.63 -2.04 7.42
CA ALA A 56 -16.31 -1.76 8.68
C ALA A 56 -17.70 -1.17 8.41
N ASN A 57 -18.62 -1.38 9.35
CA ASN A 57 -19.94 -0.75 9.28
C ASN A 57 -19.82 0.77 9.08
N ASN A 58 -20.63 1.32 8.20
CA ASN A 58 -20.62 2.72 7.75
C ASN A 58 -19.47 3.12 6.79
N ASP A 59 -18.64 2.20 6.33
CA ASP A 59 -17.74 2.49 5.22
C ASP A 59 -18.51 2.91 3.98
N LYS A 60 -17.94 3.88 3.23
CA LYS A 60 -18.57 4.39 2.03
C LYS A 60 -17.59 4.44 0.87
N LEU A 61 -18.02 3.90 -0.27
CA LEU A 61 -17.35 4.01 -1.57
C LEU A 61 -17.95 5.15 -2.38
N GLY A 62 -17.12 5.87 -3.11
CA GLY A 62 -17.56 6.73 -4.20
C GLY A 62 -17.52 5.95 -5.50
N LEU A 63 -18.64 5.99 -6.25
CA LEU A 63 -18.78 5.29 -7.52
C LEU A 63 -19.07 6.29 -8.63
N PHE A 64 -18.30 6.19 -9.72
CA PHE A 64 -18.59 6.88 -10.98
C PHE A 64 -19.08 5.83 -11.96
N ILE A 65 -20.34 5.95 -12.40
CA ILE A 65 -20.98 5.01 -13.31
C ILE A 65 -21.10 5.68 -14.67
N LYS A 66 -20.39 5.15 -15.66
CA LYS A 66 -20.19 5.76 -16.97
C LYS A 66 -20.82 4.91 -18.09
N ALA A 67 -21.20 5.58 -19.17
CA ALA A 67 -21.74 4.92 -20.36
C ALA A 67 -20.66 4.21 -21.20
N GLU A 68 -19.39 4.56 -20.99
CA GLU A 68 -18.24 4.00 -21.70
C GLU A 68 -17.09 3.72 -20.74
N ASN A 69 -16.11 2.94 -21.18
CA ASN A 69 -14.88 2.61 -20.41
C ASN A 69 -13.94 3.82 -20.28
N SER A 70 -14.46 4.93 -19.78
CA SER A 70 -13.68 6.14 -19.52
C SER A 70 -14.32 6.99 -18.45
N LEU A 71 -13.49 7.49 -17.49
CA LEU A 71 -13.94 8.46 -16.49
C LEU A 71 -14.37 9.81 -17.09
N SER A 72 -13.95 10.11 -18.32
CA SER A 72 -14.34 11.31 -19.05
C SER A 72 -15.63 11.14 -19.84
N ALA A 73 -16.16 9.93 -19.97
CA ALA A 73 -17.41 9.66 -20.65
C ALA A 73 -18.61 10.27 -19.89
N SER A 74 -19.73 10.39 -20.58
CA SER A 74 -21.01 10.75 -19.97
C SER A 74 -21.40 9.73 -18.89
N ASN A 75 -22.20 10.17 -17.93
CA ASN A 75 -22.76 9.27 -16.93
C ASN A 75 -23.72 8.27 -17.58
N TYR A 76 -23.84 7.12 -16.96
CA TYR A 76 -24.76 6.07 -17.41
C TYR A 76 -26.20 6.44 -17.08
N GLY A 77 -27.08 6.36 -18.07
CA GLY A 77 -28.51 6.64 -17.90
C GLY A 77 -28.78 8.00 -17.26
N GLU A 78 -29.58 8.00 -16.21
CA GLU A 78 -29.97 9.20 -15.46
C GLU A 78 -29.08 9.48 -14.26
N VAL A 79 -27.94 8.78 -14.12
CA VAL A 79 -27.01 9.01 -13.02
C VAL A 79 -26.44 10.43 -13.10
N THR A 80 -26.62 11.21 -12.04
CA THR A 80 -26.05 12.56 -11.92
C THR A 80 -24.96 12.57 -10.86
N GLY A 81 -23.70 12.73 -11.26
CA GLY A 81 -22.57 12.78 -10.33
C GLY A 81 -22.12 11.40 -9.83
N GLN A 82 -21.84 11.32 -8.53
CA GLN A 82 -21.42 10.09 -7.86
C GLN A 82 -22.62 9.30 -7.31
N VAL A 83 -22.47 8.00 -7.27
CA VAL A 83 -23.30 7.08 -6.48
C VAL A 83 -22.51 6.65 -5.25
N VAL A 84 -23.17 6.61 -4.10
CA VAL A 84 -22.55 6.21 -2.83
C VAL A 84 -22.83 4.73 -2.57
N GLY A 85 -21.78 3.91 -2.51
CA GLY A 85 -21.85 2.56 -1.97
C GLY A 85 -21.70 2.63 -0.44
N SER A 86 -22.66 2.15 0.32
CA SER A 86 -22.62 2.13 1.78
C SER A 86 -22.62 0.70 2.31
N TYR A 87 -21.67 0.39 3.21
CA TYR A 87 -21.57 -0.92 3.85
C TYR A 87 -22.24 -0.92 5.23
N ASN A 88 -23.14 -1.89 5.46
CA ASN A 88 -23.91 -1.98 6.71
C ASN A 88 -23.35 -3.03 7.69
N GLY A 89 -22.14 -3.54 7.46
CA GLY A 89 -21.52 -4.61 8.21
C GLY A 89 -21.67 -6.01 7.60
N SER A 90 -22.57 -6.16 6.59
CA SER A 90 -22.79 -7.45 5.90
C SER A 90 -22.95 -7.32 4.40
N SER A 91 -23.50 -6.21 3.91
CA SER A 91 -23.78 -5.98 2.49
C SER A 91 -23.59 -4.52 2.09
N TRP A 92 -23.44 -4.30 0.81
CA TRP A 92 -23.35 -2.97 0.20
C TRP A 92 -24.68 -2.53 -0.38
N THR A 93 -24.99 -1.25 -0.27
CA THR A 93 -26.15 -0.62 -0.91
C THR A 93 -25.73 0.60 -1.72
N ALA A 94 -26.30 0.79 -2.91
CA ALA A 94 -26.05 1.95 -3.76
C ALA A 94 -27.10 3.04 -3.51
N SER A 95 -26.68 4.29 -3.36
CA SER A 95 -27.57 5.46 -3.24
C SER A 95 -27.05 6.63 -4.09
N PRO A 96 -27.84 7.19 -5.02
CA PRO A 96 -29.15 6.66 -5.45
C PRO A 96 -29.06 5.27 -6.05
N SER A 97 -30.18 4.53 -6.10
CA SER A 97 -30.27 3.26 -6.81
C SER A 97 -30.11 3.50 -8.30
N VAL A 98 -29.45 2.59 -9.01
CA VAL A 98 -29.17 2.70 -10.44
C VAL A 98 -29.89 1.60 -11.19
N SER A 99 -30.89 1.95 -11.99
CA SER A 99 -31.58 1.02 -12.88
C SER A 99 -30.72 0.71 -14.09
N LEU A 100 -30.61 -0.58 -14.43
CA LEU A 100 -29.76 -1.07 -15.51
C LEU A 100 -30.61 -1.39 -16.76
N SER A 101 -30.10 -0.99 -17.93
CA SER A 101 -30.63 -1.33 -19.24
C SER A 101 -29.80 -2.41 -19.92
N ALA A 102 -30.10 -2.73 -21.17
CA ALA A 102 -29.29 -3.64 -21.97
C ALA A 102 -27.89 -3.10 -22.31
N SER A 103 -27.69 -1.76 -22.24
CA SER A 103 -26.40 -1.14 -22.44
C SER A 103 -25.50 -1.37 -21.21
N SER A 104 -24.19 -1.50 -21.43
CA SER A 104 -23.23 -1.67 -20.34
C SER A 104 -23.04 -0.38 -19.55
N ALA A 105 -23.11 -0.50 -18.22
CA ALA A 105 -22.67 0.50 -17.26
C ALA A 105 -21.24 0.18 -16.82
N TYR A 106 -20.34 1.15 -16.81
CA TYR A 106 -18.94 1.03 -16.42
C TYR A 106 -18.75 1.66 -15.03
N VAL A 107 -18.52 0.83 -14.01
CA VAL A 107 -18.47 1.22 -12.61
C VAL A 107 -17.02 1.38 -12.18
N PHE A 108 -16.59 2.63 -11.91
CA PHE A 108 -15.32 2.98 -11.28
C PHE A 108 -15.55 3.26 -9.81
N SER A 109 -14.60 2.91 -8.95
CA SER A 109 -14.75 3.00 -7.49
C SER A 109 -13.52 3.55 -6.78
N TYR A 110 -13.76 4.23 -5.64
CA TYR A 110 -12.70 4.70 -4.75
C TYR A 110 -13.18 4.73 -3.28
N PHE A 111 -12.23 4.76 -2.37
CA PHE A 111 -12.43 4.91 -0.92
C PHE A 111 -11.37 5.85 -0.33
N PRO A 112 -11.69 6.63 0.71
CA PRO A 112 -13.03 6.85 1.26
C PRO A 112 -13.87 7.78 0.37
N TYR A 113 -15.18 7.60 0.38
CA TYR A 113 -16.09 8.50 -0.29
C TYR A 113 -16.00 9.94 0.26
N SER A 114 -16.05 10.92 -0.63
CA SER A 114 -16.23 12.32 -0.28
C SER A 114 -17.23 12.99 -1.22
N SER A 115 -18.18 13.74 -0.64
CA SER A 115 -19.18 14.48 -1.41
C SER A 115 -18.60 15.62 -2.25
N SER A 116 -17.40 16.10 -1.91
CA SER A 116 -16.69 17.15 -2.66
C SER A 116 -16.04 16.68 -3.95
N VAL A 117 -15.92 15.36 -4.17
CA VAL A 117 -15.28 14.79 -5.34
C VAL A 117 -16.26 14.83 -6.52
N THR A 118 -15.90 15.52 -7.59
CA THR A 118 -16.69 15.64 -8.80
C THR A 118 -16.11 14.86 -9.99
N SER A 119 -14.88 14.37 -9.87
CA SER A 119 -14.18 13.64 -10.94
C SER A 119 -13.35 12.49 -10.35
N GLY A 120 -13.48 11.30 -10.92
CA GLY A 120 -12.65 10.15 -10.59
C GLY A 120 -11.20 10.27 -11.05
N LYS A 121 -10.86 11.24 -11.90
CA LYS A 121 -9.48 11.53 -12.33
C LYS A 121 -8.70 12.37 -11.32
N THR A 122 -9.39 13.03 -10.40
CA THR A 122 -8.78 14.02 -9.50
C THR A 122 -9.36 13.90 -8.09
N VAL A 123 -9.42 12.69 -7.55
CA VAL A 123 -9.84 12.45 -6.16
C VAL A 123 -8.79 13.03 -5.22
N PRO A 124 -9.12 14.02 -4.38
CA PRO A 124 -8.15 14.62 -3.46
C PRO A 124 -7.63 13.60 -2.46
N ILE A 125 -6.33 13.66 -2.17
CA ILE A 125 -5.67 12.88 -1.14
C ILE A 125 -4.86 13.80 -0.22
N ASP A 126 -4.82 13.44 1.06
CA ASP A 126 -4.00 14.08 2.08
C ASP A 126 -3.26 13.00 2.88
N ILE A 127 -1.96 12.87 2.62
CA ILE A 127 -1.09 11.89 3.27
C ILE A 127 -0.91 12.21 4.75
N THR A 128 -1.01 13.48 5.14
CA THR A 128 -0.80 13.88 6.55
C THR A 128 -1.86 13.34 7.49
N THR A 129 -3.05 13.00 6.96
CA THR A 129 -4.13 12.36 7.72
C THR A 129 -3.90 10.87 7.97
N GLN A 130 -2.94 10.26 7.28
CA GLN A 130 -2.68 8.82 7.31
C GLN A 130 -3.93 7.99 6.99
N THR A 131 -4.77 8.53 6.10
CA THR A 131 -5.94 7.84 5.56
C THR A 131 -5.52 6.87 4.48
N ASP A 132 -6.03 5.65 4.52
CA ASP A 132 -5.80 4.65 3.49
C ASP A 132 -6.73 4.88 2.30
N TYR A 133 -6.16 5.29 1.18
CA TYR A 133 -6.89 5.55 -0.06
C TYR A 133 -6.88 4.32 -0.95
N LEU A 134 -8.09 3.90 -1.38
CA LEU A 134 -8.26 2.75 -2.25
C LEU A 134 -8.89 3.14 -3.59
N TYR A 135 -8.60 2.38 -4.63
CA TYR A 135 -9.16 2.55 -5.97
C TYR A 135 -9.50 1.22 -6.62
N GLY A 136 -10.51 1.19 -7.49
CA GLY A 136 -10.92 -0.01 -8.21
C GLY A 136 -10.05 -0.33 -9.43
N GLY A 137 -9.44 0.68 -10.04
CA GLY A 137 -8.70 0.52 -11.31
C GLY A 137 -9.63 0.50 -12.52
N ALA A 138 -9.43 -0.43 -13.45
CA ALA A 138 -10.33 -0.61 -14.60
C ALA A 138 -11.78 -0.83 -14.13
N PRO A 139 -12.77 -0.26 -14.83
CA PRO A 139 -14.15 -0.39 -14.39
C PRO A 139 -14.67 -1.81 -14.51
N VAL A 140 -15.60 -2.16 -13.63
CA VAL A 140 -16.38 -3.39 -13.73
C VAL A 140 -17.68 -3.06 -14.46
N THR A 141 -18.11 -3.94 -15.37
CA THR A 141 -19.32 -3.72 -16.18
C THR A 141 -20.54 -4.40 -15.59
N ALA A 142 -21.69 -3.72 -15.68
CA ALA A 142 -23.02 -4.26 -15.37
C ALA A 142 -24.01 -3.92 -16.47
N ASN A 143 -25.07 -4.71 -16.59
CA ASN A 143 -26.24 -4.44 -17.43
C ASN A 143 -27.46 -5.18 -16.86
N ASN A 144 -28.61 -5.10 -17.53
CA ASN A 144 -29.84 -5.76 -17.07
C ASN A 144 -29.76 -7.30 -17.04
N SER A 145 -28.84 -7.91 -17.77
CA SER A 145 -28.61 -9.37 -17.75
C SER A 145 -27.59 -9.80 -16.67
N ASN A 146 -26.74 -8.86 -16.24
CA ASN A 146 -25.76 -9.04 -15.16
C ASN A 146 -25.71 -7.76 -14.30
N ALA A 147 -26.55 -7.73 -13.28
CA ALA A 147 -26.74 -6.54 -12.45
C ALA A 147 -25.75 -6.41 -11.29
N SER A 148 -24.88 -7.39 -11.08
CA SER A 148 -23.92 -7.41 -9.97
C SER A 148 -22.52 -7.06 -10.42
N VAL A 149 -21.83 -6.25 -9.62
CA VAL A 149 -20.41 -5.93 -9.79
C VAL A 149 -19.60 -6.33 -8.54
N SER A 150 -18.45 -6.95 -8.77
CA SER A 150 -17.47 -7.25 -7.70
C SER A 150 -16.29 -6.29 -7.87
N LEU A 151 -16.13 -5.38 -6.93
CA LEU A 151 -15.12 -4.32 -6.92
C LEU A 151 -13.90 -4.79 -6.12
N ALA A 152 -12.82 -5.14 -6.78
CA ALA A 152 -11.54 -5.48 -6.15
C ALA A 152 -10.75 -4.20 -5.86
N MET A 153 -10.84 -3.67 -4.63
CA MET A 153 -10.21 -2.42 -4.23
C MET A 153 -8.72 -2.63 -3.92
N LYS A 154 -7.88 -1.75 -4.45
CA LYS A 154 -6.42 -1.74 -4.32
C LYS A 154 -5.97 -0.56 -3.49
N HIS A 155 -4.93 -0.72 -2.67
CA HIS A 155 -4.30 0.39 -1.96
C HIS A 155 -3.54 1.30 -2.93
N ALA A 156 -3.75 2.60 -2.83
CA ALA A 156 -3.07 3.60 -3.65
C ALA A 156 -1.72 4.04 -3.05
N LEU A 157 -1.52 3.81 -1.76
CA LEU A 157 -0.33 4.19 -1.01
C LEU A 157 0.60 3.00 -0.78
N CYS A 158 1.83 3.24 -0.35
CA CYS A 158 2.72 2.27 0.26
C CYS A 158 3.00 2.66 1.71
N VAL A 159 3.52 1.71 2.51
CA VAL A 159 3.89 1.95 3.90
C VAL A 159 5.39 1.93 4.06
N LEU A 160 5.95 2.95 4.68
CA LEU A 160 7.30 2.94 5.22
C LEU A 160 7.23 2.66 6.72
N SER A 161 7.98 1.67 7.17
CA SER A 161 8.06 1.24 8.55
C SER A 161 9.53 1.21 8.97
N PHE A 162 9.84 1.68 10.18
CA PHE A 162 11.21 1.88 10.60
C PHE A 162 11.52 0.97 11.79
N ASN A 163 12.54 0.14 11.63
CA ASN A 163 13.07 -0.71 12.71
C ASN A 163 14.47 -0.23 13.08
N VAL A 164 14.61 0.30 14.28
CA VAL A 164 15.88 0.85 14.76
C VAL A 164 16.43 -0.05 15.86
N LYS A 165 17.67 -0.52 15.70
CA LYS A 165 18.43 -1.20 16.73
C LYS A 165 19.60 -0.35 17.18
N ARG A 166 20.02 -0.51 18.43
CA ARG A 166 21.23 0.15 18.94
C ARG A 166 22.43 -0.79 18.90
N ASN A 167 23.59 -0.22 18.60
CA ASN A 167 24.87 -0.92 18.68
C ASN A 167 25.90 0.07 19.20
N GLY A 168 26.33 -0.10 20.47
CA GLY A 168 27.26 0.82 21.13
C GLY A 168 26.67 2.22 21.41
N TYR A 169 25.36 2.35 21.49
CA TYR A 169 24.67 3.59 21.87
C TYR A 169 24.70 3.73 23.41
N ILE A 170 25.25 4.84 23.92
CA ILE A 170 25.47 5.06 25.35
C ILE A 170 24.26 5.67 26.05
N GLY A 171 23.34 6.34 25.29
CA GLY A 171 22.14 6.99 25.84
C GLY A 171 21.04 6.01 26.24
N THR A 172 19.91 6.54 26.71
CA THR A 172 18.73 5.74 27.05
C THR A 172 18.12 5.10 25.80
N GLY A 173 18.29 5.71 24.63
CA GLY A 173 17.76 5.23 23.36
C GLY A 173 16.26 5.45 23.22
N ASN A 174 15.71 6.53 23.77
CA ASN A 174 14.31 6.85 23.63
C ASN A 174 14.04 7.59 22.31
N LEU A 175 13.50 6.87 21.30
CA LEU A 175 12.98 7.48 20.08
C LEU A 175 11.71 8.27 20.42
N THR A 176 11.60 9.51 19.93
CA THR A 176 10.41 10.36 20.11
C THR A 176 9.71 10.71 18.81
N SER A 177 10.44 10.72 17.69
CA SER A 177 9.84 10.96 16.37
C SER A 177 10.69 10.43 15.23
N VAL A 178 10.01 10.18 14.11
CA VAL A 178 10.62 9.94 12.80
C VAL A 178 9.98 10.88 11.78
N SER A 179 10.80 11.70 11.11
CA SER A 179 10.31 12.60 10.05
C SER A 179 10.82 12.16 8.69
N ILE A 180 9.96 12.24 7.68
CA ILE A 180 10.27 12.02 6.27
C ILE A 180 10.20 13.38 5.59
N ARG A 181 11.28 13.83 4.95
CA ARG A 181 11.36 15.15 4.34
C ARG A 181 11.98 15.12 2.95
N ASN A 182 11.50 16.02 2.08
CA ASN A 182 12.20 16.33 0.85
C ASN A 182 13.46 17.13 1.18
N LYS A 183 14.58 16.83 0.52
CA LYS A 183 15.74 17.70 0.52
C LYS A 183 15.40 19.04 -0.18
N SER A 184 16.18 20.07 0.10
CA SER A 184 15.94 21.40 -0.45
C SER A 184 15.73 21.39 -1.97
N GLY A 185 14.63 21.99 -2.43
CA GLY A 185 14.26 22.07 -3.85
C GLY A 185 13.77 20.75 -4.47
N LYS A 186 13.53 19.70 -3.67
CA LYS A 186 13.01 18.42 -4.13
C LYS A 186 11.52 18.25 -3.79
N THR A 187 10.80 17.44 -4.60
CA THR A 187 9.35 17.25 -4.54
C THR A 187 8.98 15.77 -4.58
N LYS A 188 9.83 14.90 -4.05
CA LYS A 188 9.63 13.45 -4.12
C LYS A 188 8.54 12.96 -3.16
N PHE A 189 8.56 13.44 -1.91
CA PHE A 189 7.51 13.14 -0.94
C PHE A 189 6.32 14.08 -1.19
N ILE A 190 5.17 13.50 -1.49
CA ILE A 190 3.90 14.19 -1.70
C ILE A 190 3.15 14.21 -0.37
N SER A 191 2.78 15.38 0.13
CA SER A 191 1.93 15.52 1.32
C SER A 191 0.45 15.61 0.97
N THR A 192 0.11 16.36 -0.10
CA THR A 192 -1.25 16.40 -0.64
C THR A 192 -1.22 16.27 -2.16
N GLY A 193 -2.29 15.79 -2.74
CA GLY A 193 -2.36 15.58 -4.18
C GLY A 193 -3.74 15.14 -4.64
N THR A 194 -3.78 14.57 -5.83
CA THR A 194 -4.96 13.95 -6.42
C THR A 194 -4.64 12.56 -6.93
N MET A 195 -5.62 11.66 -6.85
CA MET A 195 -5.55 10.28 -7.33
C MET A 195 -6.48 10.09 -8.53
N ASP A 196 -6.00 9.46 -9.60
CA ASP A 196 -6.82 8.93 -10.68
C ASP A 196 -7.26 7.50 -10.32
N ILE A 197 -8.55 7.28 -10.11
CA ILE A 197 -9.08 5.99 -9.63
C ILE A 197 -9.05 4.87 -10.68
N SER A 198 -8.83 5.20 -11.95
CA SER A 198 -8.68 4.20 -13.02
C SER A 198 -7.30 3.54 -13.03
N THR A 199 -6.29 4.21 -12.45
CA THR A 199 -4.89 3.75 -12.46
C THR A 199 -4.27 3.67 -11.08
N GLY A 200 -4.81 4.42 -10.09
CA GLY A 200 -4.19 4.64 -8.79
C GLY A 200 -3.04 5.66 -8.81
N ALA A 201 -2.78 6.30 -9.95
CA ALA A 201 -1.72 7.29 -10.08
C ALA A 201 -1.99 8.52 -9.22
N ILE A 202 -0.96 8.96 -8.48
CA ILE A 202 -1.03 10.13 -7.60
C ILE A 202 -0.21 11.26 -8.19
N THR A 203 -0.83 12.45 -8.31
CA THR A 203 -0.18 13.70 -8.71
C THR A 203 -0.11 14.62 -7.51
N GLY A 204 1.09 15.07 -7.13
CA GLY A 204 1.30 15.94 -5.97
C GLY A 204 0.87 17.39 -6.22
N THR A 205 0.28 18.01 -5.21
CA THR A 205 -0.02 19.45 -5.16
C THR A 205 0.72 20.17 -4.05
N ALA A 206 1.14 19.45 -2.99
CA ALA A 206 2.05 19.95 -1.97
C ALA A 206 3.06 18.87 -1.55
N TYR A 207 4.21 19.30 -1.04
CA TYR A 207 5.40 18.46 -0.83
C TYR A 207 6.03 18.70 0.55
N ASN A 208 5.22 18.97 1.56
CA ASN A 208 5.66 19.13 2.94
C ASN A 208 6.03 17.75 3.52
N GLY A 209 6.99 17.74 4.46
CA GLY A 209 7.35 16.51 5.16
C GLY A 209 6.23 15.99 6.07
N TYR A 210 6.40 14.77 6.55
CA TYR A 210 5.52 14.15 7.53
C TYR A 210 6.31 13.63 8.72
N THR A 211 5.79 13.85 9.93
CA THR A 211 6.43 13.42 11.19
C THR A 211 5.55 12.40 11.91
N ILE A 212 6.12 11.25 12.17
CA ILE A 212 5.55 10.20 13.01
C ILE A 212 5.96 10.49 14.45
N SER A 213 5.00 10.87 15.30
CA SER A 213 5.24 10.98 16.75
C SER A 213 5.08 9.61 17.39
N LYS A 214 6.18 9.05 17.87
CA LYS A 214 6.20 7.71 18.48
C LYS A 214 7.28 7.64 19.56
N SER A 215 6.86 7.56 20.83
CA SER A 215 7.80 7.32 21.92
C SER A 215 8.04 5.81 22.07
N LYS A 216 9.28 5.37 21.84
CA LYS A 216 9.65 3.95 21.90
C LYS A 216 11.13 3.76 22.25
N GLN A 217 11.38 2.87 23.20
CA GLN A 217 12.74 2.49 23.60
C GLN A 217 13.42 1.66 22.50
N ILE A 218 14.57 2.11 22.00
CA ILE A 218 15.39 1.35 21.06
C ILE A 218 16.16 0.28 21.84
N THR A 219 16.10 -0.96 21.37
CA THR A 219 16.80 -2.10 21.95
C THR A 219 17.98 -2.55 21.09
N GLU A 220 18.85 -3.41 21.59
CA GLU A 220 19.96 -3.97 20.80
C GLU A 220 19.47 -4.90 19.69
N SER A 221 18.36 -5.60 19.91
CA SER A 221 17.73 -6.46 18.91
C SER A 221 16.78 -5.72 17.93
N GLY A 222 16.50 -4.42 18.17
CA GLY A 222 15.44 -3.69 17.47
C GLY A 222 14.06 -4.06 17.98
N TRP A 223 13.03 -3.81 17.16
CA TRP A 223 11.64 -4.07 17.50
C TRP A 223 11.05 -5.15 16.60
N THR A 224 10.28 -6.06 17.18
CA THR A 224 9.55 -7.12 16.45
C THR A 224 8.12 -6.73 16.08
N SER A 225 7.55 -5.70 16.71
CA SER A 225 6.18 -5.24 16.49
C SER A 225 6.02 -3.74 16.77
N ASP A 226 4.89 -3.18 16.42
CA ASP A 226 4.51 -1.78 16.69
C ASP A 226 5.59 -0.78 16.21
N LEU A 227 6.08 -0.98 15.00
CA LEU A 227 7.09 -0.12 14.38
C LEU A 227 6.52 1.28 14.10
N PRO A 228 7.33 2.36 14.25
CA PRO A 228 6.97 3.64 13.66
C PRO A 228 6.74 3.46 12.16
N MET A 229 5.59 3.93 11.65
CA MET A 229 5.25 3.78 10.24
C MET A 229 4.44 4.95 9.71
N ALA A 230 4.52 5.16 8.40
CA ALA A 230 3.72 6.12 7.66
C ALA A 230 3.27 5.55 6.33
N MET A 231 2.01 5.83 5.95
CA MET A 231 1.55 5.69 4.58
C MET A 231 2.06 6.85 3.76
N VAL A 232 2.58 6.55 2.57
CA VAL A 232 3.14 7.55 1.66
C VAL A 232 2.70 7.26 0.22
N ALA A 233 2.66 8.28 -0.63
CA ALA A 233 2.46 8.06 -2.06
C ALA A 233 3.60 7.21 -2.64
N PRO A 234 3.35 6.31 -3.59
CA PRO A 234 4.39 5.54 -4.26
C PRO A 234 5.45 6.45 -4.92
N PHE A 235 6.71 6.06 -4.79
CA PHE A 235 7.82 6.82 -5.38
C PHE A 235 9.01 5.94 -5.72
N SER A 236 9.90 6.44 -6.56
CA SER A 236 11.21 5.84 -6.81
C SER A 236 12.30 6.85 -6.49
N THR A 237 13.39 6.38 -5.92
CA THR A 237 14.53 7.21 -5.56
C THR A 237 15.62 7.15 -6.64
N ALA A 238 16.19 8.31 -6.96
CA ALA A 238 17.33 8.44 -7.87
C ALA A 238 18.60 8.87 -7.10
N SER A 239 19.75 8.80 -7.74
CA SER A 239 21.01 9.32 -7.20
C SER A 239 21.23 10.77 -7.73
N PRO A 240 21.59 11.74 -6.87
CA PRO A 240 21.67 11.68 -5.41
C PRO A 240 20.31 11.58 -4.74
N SER A 241 20.29 11.12 -3.47
CA SER A 241 19.03 11.01 -2.70
C SER A 241 18.27 12.34 -2.66
N GLU A 242 16.97 12.25 -2.90
CA GLU A 242 16.04 13.38 -2.89
C GLU A 242 15.26 13.54 -1.58
N LEU A 243 15.33 12.50 -0.74
CA LEU A 243 14.62 12.37 0.55
C LEU A 243 15.59 12.13 1.68
N GLU A 244 15.26 12.65 2.85
CA GLU A 244 15.95 12.38 4.11
C GLU A 244 14.97 11.93 5.18
N LEU A 245 15.48 11.12 6.10
CA LEU A 245 14.82 10.68 7.32
C LEU A 245 15.50 11.30 8.51
N GLU A 246 14.73 11.89 9.41
CA GLU A 246 15.24 12.39 10.69
C GLU A 246 14.65 11.57 11.83
N PHE A 247 15.50 11.09 12.71
CA PHE A 247 15.14 10.37 13.92
C PHE A 247 15.56 11.20 15.13
N VAL A 248 14.62 11.50 16.02
CA VAL A 248 14.93 12.17 17.28
C VAL A 248 15.03 11.12 18.40
N VAL A 249 16.24 10.93 18.90
CA VAL A 249 16.55 9.95 19.95
C VAL A 249 17.25 10.67 21.09
N ASP A 250 16.74 10.55 22.33
CA ASP A 250 17.25 11.24 23.52
C ASP A 250 17.43 12.75 23.28
N ALA A 251 16.43 13.39 22.62
CA ALA A 251 16.44 14.80 22.22
C ALA A 251 17.54 15.19 21.21
N LYS A 252 18.26 14.22 20.64
CA LYS A 252 19.27 14.44 19.61
C LYS A 252 18.72 14.02 18.25
N SER A 253 18.93 14.86 17.21
CA SER A 253 18.52 14.59 15.83
C SER A 253 19.61 13.78 15.10
N TYR A 254 19.18 12.73 14.40
CA TYR A 254 19.99 11.90 13.51
C TYR A 254 19.34 11.92 12.13
N VAL A 255 20.07 12.40 11.13
CA VAL A 255 19.57 12.50 9.76
C VAL A 255 20.29 11.49 8.87
N VAL A 256 19.52 10.80 8.03
CA VAL A 256 20.03 9.81 7.08
C VAL A 256 19.26 9.90 5.77
N ASP A 257 19.96 9.74 4.65
CA ASP A 257 19.34 9.74 3.32
C ASP A 257 18.50 8.49 3.09
N VAL A 258 17.37 8.64 2.42
CA VAL A 258 16.63 7.49 1.89
C VAL A 258 17.48 6.81 0.80
N PRO A 259 17.60 5.48 0.80
CA PRO A 259 18.42 4.76 -0.18
C PRO A 259 18.04 5.09 -1.62
N VAL A 260 19.05 5.25 -2.47
CA VAL A 260 18.87 5.51 -3.91
C VAL A 260 18.59 4.22 -4.70
N ASN A 261 18.05 4.38 -5.90
CA ASN A 261 17.74 3.28 -6.81
C ASN A 261 16.78 2.23 -6.20
N LYS A 262 15.84 2.71 -5.39
CA LYS A 262 14.76 1.90 -4.81
C LYS A 262 13.41 2.35 -5.36
N SER A 263 12.48 1.40 -5.47
CA SER A 263 11.10 1.67 -5.86
C SER A 263 10.17 1.26 -4.72
N PHE A 264 9.33 2.19 -4.30
CA PHE A 264 8.32 2.01 -3.27
C PHE A 264 6.95 2.02 -3.96
N THR A 265 6.37 0.83 -4.13
CA THR A 265 5.16 0.61 -4.93
C THR A 265 3.91 0.58 -4.07
N ALA A 266 2.78 0.98 -4.63
CA ALA A 266 1.46 0.91 -4.00
C ALA A 266 1.14 -0.51 -3.50
N GLY A 267 0.40 -0.61 -2.41
CA GLY A 267 -0.02 -1.89 -1.83
C GLY A 267 1.11 -2.70 -1.17
N SER A 268 2.27 -2.11 -0.94
CA SER A 268 3.41 -2.77 -0.31
C SER A 268 3.84 -2.05 0.96
N LYS A 269 4.33 -2.81 1.94
CA LYS A 269 4.95 -2.31 3.18
C LYS A 269 6.46 -2.57 3.13
N TYR A 270 7.23 -1.54 3.41
CA TYR A 270 8.68 -1.55 3.41
C TYR A 270 9.19 -1.37 4.84
N VAL A 271 9.88 -2.37 5.38
CA VAL A 271 10.56 -2.27 6.68
C VAL A 271 11.99 -1.83 6.43
N ILE A 272 12.30 -0.62 6.87
CA ILE A 272 13.62 0.00 6.75
C ILE A 272 14.36 -0.25 8.05
N ASN A 273 15.44 -1.04 7.98
CA ASN A 273 16.25 -1.36 9.13
C ASN A 273 17.39 -0.34 9.30
N LEU A 274 17.59 0.14 10.53
CA LEU A 274 18.59 1.13 10.89
C LEU A 274 19.33 0.70 12.14
N THR A 275 20.60 1.10 12.22
CA THR A 275 21.43 0.90 13.41
C THR A 275 21.92 2.25 13.93
N ILE A 276 21.68 2.55 15.20
CA ILE A 276 22.16 3.74 15.87
C ILE A 276 23.32 3.42 16.80
N ASN A 277 24.36 4.26 16.77
CA ASN A 277 25.41 4.33 17.77
C ASN A 277 25.46 5.74 18.40
N SER A 278 26.39 6.01 19.26
CA SER A 278 26.46 7.30 19.99
C SER A 278 26.69 8.52 19.09
N SER A 279 27.19 8.36 17.88
CA SER A 279 27.55 9.45 16.96
C SER A 279 26.74 9.46 15.66
N THR A 280 26.32 8.29 15.18
CA THR A 280 25.71 8.14 13.86
C THR A 280 24.48 7.24 13.89
N LEU A 281 23.58 7.47 12.92
CA LEU A 281 22.54 6.54 12.52
C LEU A 281 22.90 6.02 11.13
N VAL A 282 22.98 4.72 10.98
CA VAL A 282 23.30 4.06 9.71
C VAL A 282 22.05 3.33 9.21
N LEU A 283 21.68 3.62 7.97
CA LEU A 283 20.61 2.91 7.29
C LEU A 283 21.23 1.77 6.48
N ASP A 284 20.76 0.56 6.73
CA ASP A 284 21.14 -0.60 5.92
C ASP A 284 20.30 -0.64 4.65
N ALA A 285 20.82 -0.03 3.58
CA ALA A 285 20.15 0.06 2.28
C ALA A 285 20.01 -1.30 1.58
N SER A 286 20.82 -2.30 1.96
CA SER A 286 20.74 -3.66 1.43
C SER A 286 19.60 -4.46 2.08
N ASN A 287 19.08 -3.99 3.20
CA ASN A 287 18.20 -4.72 4.09
C ASN A 287 16.82 -4.06 4.27
N ILE A 288 16.24 -3.58 3.16
CA ILE A 288 14.84 -3.16 3.12
C ILE A 288 14.00 -4.40 2.83
N THR A 289 13.25 -4.85 3.83
CA THR A 289 12.33 -5.97 3.68
C THR A 289 11.01 -5.49 3.09
N ILE A 290 10.55 -6.14 2.01
CA ILE A 290 9.24 -5.88 1.41
C ILE A 290 8.28 -6.96 1.89
N ILE A 291 7.17 -6.54 2.48
CA ILE A 291 6.11 -7.44 2.93
C ILE A 291 4.77 -7.02 2.31
N PRO A 292 3.86 -7.96 2.07
CA PRO A 292 2.52 -7.62 1.61
C PRO A 292 1.84 -6.64 2.56
N TRP A 293 1.05 -5.74 2.01
CA TRP A 293 0.23 -4.80 2.77
C TRP A 293 -0.65 -5.57 3.77
N GLY A 294 -0.64 -5.16 5.00
CA GLY A 294 -1.43 -5.80 6.05
C GLY A 294 -0.83 -7.04 6.70
N SER A 295 0.32 -7.55 6.24
CA SER A 295 1.04 -8.61 6.95
C SER A 295 1.77 -8.06 8.16
N GLU A 296 1.56 -8.65 9.33
CA GLU A 296 2.49 -8.54 10.47
C GLU A 296 3.45 -9.74 10.39
N GLN A 297 4.60 -9.53 9.78
CA GLN A 297 5.72 -10.43 10.02
C GLN A 297 6.53 -9.86 11.17
N SER A 298 6.71 -10.64 12.22
CA SER A 298 7.82 -10.42 13.14
C SER A 298 9.09 -10.51 12.31
N VAL A 299 9.78 -9.37 12.15
CA VAL A 299 11.09 -9.35 11.51
C VAL A 299 12.03 -10.09 12.47
N ASN A 300 12.37 -11.33 12.15
CA ASN A 300 13.40 -12.05 12.88
C ASN A 300 14.74 -11.45 12.47
N LEU A 301 15.29 -10.58 13.31
CA LEU A 301 16.56 -9.90 13.05
C LEU A 301 17.75 -10.88 13.07
N ASP A 302 17.57 -12.08 13.62
CA ASP A 302 18.60 -13.11 13.65
C ASP A 302 18.89 -13.68 12.25
N ASP A 303 17.89 -13.72 11.36
CA ASP A 303 18.09 -14.08 9.95
C ASP A 303 18.82 -13.01 9.13
N VAL A 304 18.88 -11.78 9.62
CA VAL A 304 19.48 -10.63 8.93
C VAL A 304 20.93 -10.43 9.34
N ALA A 305 21.27 -10.81 10.59
CA ALA A 305 22.62 -10.65 11.15
C ALA A 305 23.67 -11.59 10.52
N SER A 306 23.22 -12.66 9.85
CA SER A 306 24.11 -13.67 9.26
C SER A 306 24.37 -13.52 7.75
N LYS A 307 23.82 -12.46 7.11
CA LYS A 307 23.94 -12.26 5.65
C LYS A 307 24.82 -11.06 5.32
N VAL A 308 26.13 -11.24 5.36
CA VAL A 308 27.12 -10.22 4.96
C VAL A 308 27.77 -10.60 3.62
N LYS A 309 28.10 -9.60 2.80
CA LYS A 309 28.89 -9.79 1.59
C LYS A 309 30.38 -9.69 1.92
N GLY A 310 30.86 -10.68 2.66
CA GLY A 310 32.26 -10.74 3.07
C GLY A 310 32.48 -10.49 4.57
N VAL A 311 33.71 -10.61 4.98
CA VAL A 311 34.17 -10.41 6.36
C VAL A 311 35.50 -9.66 6.37
N ALA A 312 35.67 -8.77 7.32
CA ALA A 312 36.93 -8.08 7.56
C ALA A 312 37.38 -8.29 9.04
N PHE A 313 38.65 -8.58 9.23
CA PHE A 313 39.23 -8.78 10.55
C PHE A 313 40.72 -8.40 10.57
N THR A 314 41.23 -8.18 11.74
CA THR A 314 42.68 -7.93 11.94
C THR A 314 43.36 -9.22 12.37
N LEU A 315 44.42 -9.59 11.65
CA LEU A 315 45.28 -10.74 11.96
C LEU A 315 46.65 -10.26 12.41
N THR A 316 47.14 -10.81 13.49
CA THR A 316 48.53 -10.55 13.93
C THR A 316 49.36 -11.84 13.82
N THR A 317 50.43 -11.79 13.04
CA THR A 317 51.43 -12.86 12.96
C THR A 317 52.66 -12.51 13.85
N THR A 318 53.20 -13.49 14.56
CA THR A 318 54.33 -13.30 15.49
C THR A 318 55.67 -13.72 14.90
N THR A 319 55.67 -14.46 13.82
CA THR A 319 56.88 -14.96 13.13
C THR A 319 56.78 -14.80 11.63
N SER A 320 57.91 -14.65 10.95
CA SER A 320 58.00 -14.74 9.49
C SER A 320 57.60 -16.12 8.99
N GLY A 321 56.96 -16.20 7.84
CA GLY A 321 56.53 -17.46 7.22
C GLY A 321 55.31 -18.11 7.86
N GLN A 322 54.61 -17.38 8.76
CA GLN A 322 53.40 -17.90 9.42
C GLN A 322 52.23 -17.95 8.41
N SER A 323 51.60 -19.12 8.32
CA SER A 323 50.42 -19.33 7.50
C SER A 323 49.15 -19.15 8.29
N PHE A 324 48.14 -18.59 7.64
CA PHE A 324 46.79 -18.40 8.17
C PHE A 324 45.79 -19.03 7.21
N THR A 325 44.81 -19.72 7.77
CA THR A 325 43.66 -20.24 7.00
C THR A 325 42.45 -19.39 7.30
N GLY A 326 41.91 -18.76 6.30
CA GLY A 326 40.72 -17.92 6.42
C GLY A 326 39.45 -18.71 6.76
N PRO A 327 38.43 -18.04 7.34
CA PRO A 327 37.15 -18.69 7.64
C PRO A 327 36.46 -19.18 6.37
N SER A 328 35.67 -20.22 6.51
CA SER A 328 34.77 -20.67 5.46
C SER A 328 33.49 -19.83 5.47
N LEU A 329 33.21 -19.12 4.36
CA LEU A 329 32.01 -18.30 4.18
C LEU A 329 30.91 -19.01 3.37
N GLY A 330 30.98 -20.33 3.29
CA GLY A 330 30.11 -21.14 2.42
C GLY A 330 30.63 -21.25 1.00
N ALA A 331 29.83 -21.77 0.09
CA ALA A 331 30.18 -21.94 -1.33
C ALA A 331 29.86 -20.64 -2.12
N VAL A 332 30.68 -19.61 -1.94
CA VAL A 332 30.52 -18.30 -2.58
C VAL A 332 31.77 -17.92 -3.35
N ASN A 333 31.61 -17.18 -4.44
CA ASN A 333 32.72 -16.57 -5.17
C ASN A 333 33.09 -15.24 -4.56
N GLY A 334 34.36 -14.86 -4.71
CA GLY A 334 34.81 -13.58 -4.18
C GLY A 334 36.31 -13.38 -4.28
N THR A 335 36.80 -12.36 -3.60
CA THR A 335 38.22 -11.99 -3.51
C THR A 335 38.66 -11.89 -2.06
N VAL A 336 39.95 -12.13 -1.83
CA VAL A 336 40.60 -11.91 -0.55
C VAL A 336 41.72 -10.90 -0.71
N GLU A 337 41.72 -9.87 0.12
CA GLU A 337 42.86 -8.94 0.35
C GLU A 337 43.53 -9.31 1.69
N TRP A 338 44.78 -9.77 1.65
CA TRP A 338 45.45 -10.31 2.81
C TRP A 338 46.06 -9.24 3.71
N GLY A 339 46.05 -7.99 3.30
CA GLY A 339 46.54 -6.85 4.08
C GLY A 339 48.07 -6.64 4.01
N ASP A 340 48.79 -7.47 3.28
CA ASP A 340 50.23 -7.35 2.96
C ASP A 340 50.46 -6.91 1.50
N GLY A 341 49.41 -6.45 0.82
CA GLY A 341 49.43 -6.07 -0.60
C GLY A 341 49.14 -7.22 -1.57
N GLN A 342 48.91 -8.43 -1.07
CA GLN A 342 48.55 -9.58 -1.89
C GLN A 342 47.03 -9.77 -1.89
N THR A 343 46.52 -10.17 -3.05
CA THR A 343 45.11 -10.48 -3.28
C THR A 343 44.94 -11.84 -3.95
N GLY A 344 43.81 -12.47 -3.78
CA GLY A 344 43.51 -13.75 -4.41
C GLY A 344 42.02 -13.99 -4.57
N SER A 345 41.65 -15.02 -5.32
CA SER A 345 40.25 -15.47 -5.35
C SER A 345 39.91 -16.12 -4.02
N TYR A 346 38.69 -15.81 -3.51
CA TYR A 346 38.19 -16.49 -2.32
C TYR A 346 37.86 -17.95 -2.67
N THR A 347 38.34 -18.86 -1.85
CA THR A 347 37.91 -20.25 -1.79
C THR A 347 37.68 -20.63 -0.34
N ALA A 348 36.79 -21.60 -0.08
CA ALA A 348 36.58 -22.10 1.28
C ALA A 348 37.92 -22.57 1.86
N ASN A 349 38.25 -22.08 3.07
CA ASN A 349 39.52 -22.33 3.75
C ASN A 349 40.77 -21.83 2.96
N ALA A 350 40.65 -20.71 2.25
CA ALA A 350 41.80 -20.09 1.59
C ALA A 350 42.95 -19.87 2.57
N THR A 351 44.18 -20.23 2.17
CA THR A 351 45.36 -20.07 2.98
C THR A 351 46.32 -19.03 2.42
N HIS A 352 46.96 -18.27 3.29
CA HIS A 352 47.98 -17.29 2.94
C HIS A 352 49.13 -17.35 3.91
N THR A 353 50.37 -17.17 3.40
CA THR A 353 51.59 -17.18 4.20
C THR A 353 52.20 -15.78 4.19
N TYR A 354 52.33 -15.20 5.39
CA TYR A 354 52.90 -13.87 5.58
C TYR A 354 54.41 -13.93 5.68
N SER A 355 55.11 -13.24 4.77
CA SER A 355 56.56 -13.20 4.74
C SER A 355 57.22 -12.56 5.96
N ASN A 356 56.50 -11.68 6.66
CA ASN A 356 56.99 -10.98 7.84
C ASN A 356 56.01 -11.12 9.02
N ALA A 357 56.52 -11.02 10.24
CA ALA A 357 55.66 -10.82 11.38
C ALA A 357 55.03 -9.42 11.32
N GLY A 358 53.75 -9.29 11.69
CA GLY A 358 53.06 -8.01 11.61
C GLY A 358 51.55 -8.12 11.90
N THR A 359 50.89 -6.97 11.85
CA THR A 359 49.44 -6.89 11.97
C THR A 359 48.87 -6.51 10.62
N TYR A 360 47.95 -7.32 10.11
CA TYR A 360 47.39 -7.25 8.79
C TYR A 360 45.87 -7.07 8.85
N SER A 361 45.32 -6.16 8.05
CA SER A 361 43.88 -6.02 7.88
C SER A 361 43.43 -6.91 6.70
N VAL A 362 42.84 -8.04 7.03
CA VAL A 362 42.32 -9.00 6.02
C VAL A 362 40.89 -8.66 5.68
N GLN A 363 40.60 -8.57 4.37
CA GLN A 363 39.24 -8.37 3.87
C GLN A 363 38.88 -9.45 2.86
N MET A 364 37.80 -10.16 3.13
CA MET A 364 37.22 -11.14 2.22
C MET A 364 35.91 -10.55 1.70
N SER A 365 35.83 -10.30 0.40
CA SER A 365 34.66 -9.79 -0.28
C SER A 365 34.04 -10.90 -1.13
N THR A 366 32.72 -11.08 -1.03
CA THR A 366 31.99 -12.13 -1.76
C THR A 366 30.99 -11.51 -2.73
N GLU A 367 30.76 -12.15 -3.89
CA GLU A 367 29.76 -11.72 -4.86
C GLU A 367 28.33 -11.97 -4.33
N ASP A 368 28.15 -13.08 -3.64
CA ASP A 368 26.90 -13.48 -3.01
C ASP A 368 26.94 -13.28 -1.49
N ILE A 369 25.75 -13.35 -0.88
CA ILE A 369 25.61 -13.30 0.58
C ILE A 369 26.21 -14.59 1.17
N CYS A 370 27.14 -14.44 2.10
CA CYS A 370 27.78 -15.55 2.79
C CYS A 370 27.17 -15.83 4.17
N THR A 371 27.30 -17.08 4.61
CA THR A 371 27.01 -17.50 6.01
C THR A 371 28.32 -17.80 6.70
N LEU A 372 28.52 -17.24 7.89
CA LEU A 372 29.64 -17.54 8.78
C LEU A 372 29.38 -18.83 9.56
#